data_5ba07f153b1c692b7d297014724ab11f
#
_entry.id   5ba07f153b1c692b7d297014724ab11f
#
_cell.length_a   1.000
_cell.length_b   1.000
_cell.length_c   1.000
_cell.angle_alpha   90.00
_cell.angle_beta   90.00
_cell.angle_gamma   90.00
#
_symmetry.space_group_name_H-M   'P 1'
#
loop_
_entity.id
_entity.type
_entity.pdbx_description
1 polymer ?
#
loop_
_entity_poly.entity_id
_entity_poly.type
_entity_poly.pdbx_seq_one_letter_code
_entity_poly.pdbx_strand_id
1 'polypeptide(L)'
;MTTLPAIAREYSLVEIATMTRAAPAKLLGLTGRGHLAPGAVADIAVYENDKDRAKMFRAAALVFKDGELVVRDGTITHCRWGRALTVEPERDRAVDRRMKAYYEGRYGLSDEFIKVPEHALGRPEPFERVPCVS
;
A
#
# COMPACT_ATOMS: atom_id res chain seq x y z
N MET A 1 25.23 14.85 18.67
CA MET A 1 24.28 15.97 18.78
C MET A 1 24.08 16.50 17.37
N THR A 2 22.91 16.29 16.77
CA THR A 2 22.63 16.67 15.37
C THR A 2 22.35 18.16 15.32
N THR A 3 23.13 18.93 14.59
CA THR A 3 22.93 20.36 14.34
C THR A 3 22.02 20.60 13.12
N LEU A 4 20.87 19.90 13.04
CA LEU A 4 19.90 20.21 12.01
C LEU A 4 19.27 21.58 12.34
N PRO A 5 19.15 22.50 11.36
CA PRO A 5 18.46 23.75 11.58
C PRO A 5 17.01 23.46 11.98
N ALA A 6 16.50 24.19 12.96
CA ALA A 6 15.11 24.07 13.38
C ALA A 6 14.19 24.30 12.18
N ILE A 7 13.34 23.34 11.87
CA ILE A 7 12.36 23.50 10.81
C ILE A 7 11.27 24.42 11.36
N ALA A 8 11.24 25.67 10.87
CA ALA A 8 10.32 26.70 11.30
C ALA A 8 8.94 26.62 10.63
N ARG A 9 8.71 25.63 9.76
CA ARG A 9 7.48 25.46 8.99
C ARG A 9 6.77 24.17 9.36
N GLU A 10 5.47 24.24 9.64
CA GLU A 10 4.60 23.08 9.73
C GLU A 10 4.05 22.70 8.34
N TYR A 11 3.78 21.41 8.14
CA TYR A 11 3.11 20.95 6.94
C TYR A 11 1.62 21.29 6.97
N SER A 12 1.10 21.75 5.84
CA SER A 12 -0.36 21.88 5.64
C SER A 12 -1.03 20.52 5.59
N LEU A 13 -2.35 20.46 5.84
CA LEU A 13 -3.11 19.21 5.72
C LEU A 13 -3.04 18.59 4.33
N VAL A 14 -2.99 19.43 3.29
CA VAL A 14 -2.85 18.97 1.90
C VAL A 14 -1.50 18.30 1.68
N GLU A 15 -0.42 18.90 2.19
CA GLU A 15 0.92 18.31 2.10
C GLU A 15 1.00 16.98 2.85
N ILE A 16 0.42 16.90 4.06
CA ILE A 16 0.35 15.67 4.83
C ILE A 16 -0.42 14.59 4.06
N ALA A 17 -1.58 14.90 3.51
CA ALA A 17 -2.37 13.96 2.71
C ALA A 17 -1.61 13.51 1.45
N THR A 18 -0.92 14.44 0.78
CA THR A 18 -0.10 14.12 -0.39
C THR A 18 1.04 13.17 -0.03
N MET A 19 1.82 13.48 1.00
CA MET A 19 2.98 12.67 1.40
C MET A 19 2.61 11.29 1.95
N THR A 20 1.47 11.20 2.65
CA THR A 20 1.08 9.95 3.34
C THR A 20 0.11 9.09 2.55
N ARG A 21 -0.55 9.61 1.52
CA ARG A 21 -1.59 8.92 0.74
C ARG A 21 -1.36 8.99 -0.76
N ALA A 22 -1.47 10.18 -1.36
CA ALA A 22 -1.47 10.33 -2.82
C ALA A 22 -0.11 9.95 -3.45
N ALA A 23 1.00 10.42 -2.90
CA ALA A 23 2.32 10.12 -3.44
C ALA A 23 2.71 8.64 -3.31
N PRO A 24 2.54 7.97 -2.15
CA PRO A 24 2.78 6.53 -2.05
C PRO A 24 1.92 5.70 -2.99
N ALA A 25 0.61 6.01 -3.12
CA ALA A 25 -0.27 5.33 -4.05
C ALA A 25 0.22 5.47 -5.50
N LYS A 26 0.58 6.69 -5.91
CA LYS A 26 1.14 6.95 -7.24
C LYS A 26 2.45 6.20 -7.49
N LEU A 27 3.38 6.20 -6.52
CA LEU A 27 4.66 5.49 -6.63
C LEU A 27 4.49 3.98 -6.78
N LEU A 28 3.43 3.43 -6.18
CA LEU A 28 3.09 2.00 -6.27
C LEU A 28 2.17 1.66 -7.45
N GLY A 29 1.83 2.63 -8.31
CA GLY A 29 0.93 2.39 -9.45
C GLY A 29 -0.54 2.15 -9.07
N LEU A 30 -0.95 2.50 -7.85
CA LEU A 30 -2.31 2.28 -7.33
C LEU A 30 -3.25 3.38 -7.80
N THR A 31 -3.68 3.34 -9.04
CA THR A 31 -4.51 4.39 -9.67
C THR A 31 -5.89 4.59 -9.04
N GLY A 32 -6.47 3.54 -8.44
CA GLY A 32 -7.76 3.59 -7.76
C GLY A 32 -7.68 3.90 -6.26
N ARG A 33 -6.52 4.32 -5.73
CA ARG A 33 -6.30 4.54 -4.29
C ARG A 33 -5.55 5.83 -4.03
N GLY A 34 -5.58 6.30 -2.78
CA GLY A 34 -4.85 7.51 -2.34
C GLY A 34 -5.52 8.82 -2.71
N HIS A 35 -6.74 8.81 -3.21
CA HIS A 35 -7.55 9.99 -3.55
C HIS A 35 -9.04 9.73 -3.31
N LEU A 36 -9.85 10.79 -3.33
CA LEU A 36 -11.30 10.75 -3.09
C LEU A 36 -12.13 10.98 -4.37
N ALA A 37 -11.55 10.71 -5.54
CA ALA A 37 -12.27 10.86 -6.81
C ALA A 37 -13.32 9.74 -6.99
N PRO A 38 -14.38 9.98 -7.80
CA PRO A 38 -15.34 8.93 -8.16
C PRO A 38 -14.65 7.68 -8.73
N GLY A 39 -15.07 6.51 -8.27
CA GLY A 39 -14.50 5.23 -8.68
C GLY A 39 -13.28 4.77 -7.87
N ALA A 40 -12.74 5.61 -6.98
CA ALA A 40 -11.68 5.20 -6.06
C ALA A 40 -12.21 4.26 -4.98
N VAL A 41 -11.34 3.38 -4.49
CA VAL A 41 -11.64 2.53 -3.34
C VAL A 41 -11.87 3.41 -2.12
N ALA A 42 -12.98 3.20 -1.43
CA ALA A 42 -13.39 3.98 -0.27
C ALA A 42 -12.65 3.55 1.02
N ASP A 43 -11.31 3.66 0.99
CA ASP A 43 -10.43 3.53 2.16
C ASP A 43 -10.19 4.94 2.74
N ILE A 44 -11.03 5.38 3.66
CA ILE A 44 -11.10 6.78 4.11
C ILE A 44 -10.92 6.85 5.63
N ALA A 45 -10.03 7.74 6.08
CA ALA A 45 -9.92 8.11 7.48
C ALA A 45 -10.36 9.56 7.68
N VAL A 46 -11.29 9.78 8.63
CA VAL A 46 -11.82 11.09 9.00
C VAL A 46 -11.29 11.47 10.36
N TYR A 47 -10.79 12.68 10.51
CA TYR A 47 -10.23 13.22 11.74
C TYR A 47 -10.98 14.48 12.16
N GLU A 48 -11.16 14.65 13.47
CA GLU A 48 -11.63 15.92 14.02
C GLU A 48 -10.57 16.99 13.80
N ASN A 49 -11.01 18.15 13.28
CA ASN A 49 -10.06 19.25 13.03
C ASN A 49 -9.61 19.88 14.34
N ASP A 50 -8.30 19.85 14.60
CA ASP A 50 -7.68 20.50 15.77
C ASP A 50 -6.49 21.34 15.30
N LYS A 51 -6.22 22.43 16.02
CA LYS A 51 -5.03 23.29 15.78
C LYS A 51 -3.75 22.53 16.12
N ASP A 52 -3.78 21.70 17.16
CA ASP A 52 -2.70 20.76 17.49
C ASP A 52 -2.78 19.54 16.57
N ARG A 53 -1.89 19.48 15.59
CA ARG A 53 -1.84 18.38 14.61
C ARG A 53 -1.53 17.02 15.26
N ALA A 54 -0.71 17.00 16.30
CA ALA A 54 -0.41 15.77 17.01
C ALA A 54 -1.65 15.19 17.69
N LYS A 55 -2.47 16.08 18.29
CA LYS A 55 -3.75 15.71 18.89
C LYS A 55 -4.76 15.28 17.82
N MET A 56 -4.85 16.02 16.69
CA MET A 56 -5.73 15.71 15.58
C MET A 56 -5.51 14.30 15.05
N PHE A 57 -4.27 13.89 14.84
CA PHE A 57 -3.93 12.58 14.25
C PHE A 57 -3.76 11.45 15.26
N ARG A 58 -4.05 11.67 16.55
CA ARG A 58 -3.93 10.64 17.59
C ARG A 58 -4.93 9.52 17.41
N ALA A 59 -6.15 9.82 17.00
CA ALA A 59 -7.19 8.85 16.72
C ALA A 59 -8.10 9.36 15.60
N ALA A 60 -8.51 8.48 14.70
CA ALA A 60 -9.50 8.81 13.68
C ALA A 60 -10.91 8.79 14.31
N ALA A 61 -11.74 9.77 13.98
CA ALA A 61 -13.16 9.79 14.34
C ALA A 61 -13.92 8.67 13.60
N LEU A 62 -13.65 8.52 12.28
CA LEU A 62 -14.23 7.46 11.48
C LEU A 62 -13.15 6.85 10.59
N VAL A 63 -13.21 5.53 10.38
CA VAL A 63 -12.43 4.85 9.34
C VAL A 63 -13.35 3.98 8.53
N PHE A 64 -13.29 4.14 7.21
CA PHE A 64 -13.95 3.30 6.24
C PHE A 64 -12.92 2.43 5.53
N LYS A 65 -13.25 1.15 5.35
CA LYS A 65 -12.47 0.19 4.57
C LYS A 65 -13.35 -0.42 3.50
N ASP A 66 -13.02 -0.23 2.22
CA ASP A 66 -13.88 -0.61 1.09
C ASP A 66 -15.33 -0.07 1.23
N GLY A 67 -15.50 1.13 1.78
CA GLY A 67 -16.81 1.75 2.02
C GLY A 67 -17.54 1.29 3.28
N GLU A 68 -17.05 0.29 4.01
CA GLU A 68 -17.62 -0.15 5.28
C GLU A 68 -16.99 0.59 6.46
N LEU A 69 -17.82 1.05 7.40
CA LEU A 69 -17.35 1.71 8.61
C LEU A 69 -16.75 0.67 9.57
N VAL A 70 -15.43 0.77 9.78
CA VAL A 70 -14.67 -0.19 10.62
C VAL A 70 -14.17 0.42 11.93
N VAL A 71 -14.10 1.76 12.02
CA VAL A 71 -13.76 2.49 13.27
C VAL A 71 -14.71 3.65 13.45
N ARG A 72 -15.19 3.82 14.68
CA ARG A 72 -15.96 4.98 15.14
C ARG A 72 -15.39 5.47 16.47
N ASP A 73 -15.08 6.76 16.55
CA ASP A 73 -14.57 7.44 17.76
C ASP A 73 -13.36 6.69 18.39
N GLY A 74 -12.42 6.28 17.53
CA GLY A 74 -11.22 5.55 17.95
C GLY A 74 -11.45 4.09 18.34
N THR A 75 -12.70 3.60 18.28
CA THR A 75 -13.05 2.21 18.63
C THR A 75 -13.32 1.39 17.37
N ILE A 76 -12.71 0.20 17.29
CA ILE A 76 -12.95 -0.74 16.19
C ILE A 76 -14.36 -1.33 16.36
N THR A 77 -15.23 -1.07 15.39
CA THR A 77 -16.62 -1.57 15.36
C THR A 77 -16.76 -2.84 14.55
N HIS A 78 -15.90 -3.00 13.55
CA HIS A 78 -15.94 -4.12 12.62
C HIS A 78 -14.52 -4.41 12.11
N CYS A 79 -14.19 -5.68 11.89
CA CYS A 79 -12.91 -6.08 11.32
C CYS A 79 -13.12 -6.53 9.88
N ARG A 80 -12.49 -5.81 8.94
CA ARG A 80 -12.48 -6.17 7.52
C ARG A 80 -11.06 -6.40 7.05
N TRP A 81 -10.79 -7.58 6.52
CA TRP A 81 -9.50 -7.93 5.98
C TRP A 81 -9.22 -7.20 4.67
N GLY A 82 -8.02 -6.69 4.54
CA GLY A 82 -7.54 -6.14 3.28
C GLY A 82 -7.09 -7.23 2.32
N ARG A 83 -6.84 -6.84 1.06
CA ARG A 83 -6.24 -7.70 0.05
C ARG A 83 -4.73 -7.48 -0.02
N ALA A 84 -3.98 -8.53 -0.30
CA ALA A 84 -2.57 -8.40 -0.65
C ALA A 84 -2.48 -7.99 -2.11
N LEU A 85 -1.77 -6.89 -2.38
CA LEU A 85 -1.55 -6.39 -3.73
C LEU A 85 -0.20 -6.89 -4.24
N THR A 86 -0.12 -7.30 -5.49
CA THR A 86 1.13 -7.59 -6.18
C THR A 86 1.22 -6.78 -7.46
N VAL A 87 2.39 -6.22 -7.72
CA VAL A 87 2.65 -5.49 -8.96
C VAL A 87 2.96 -6.51 -10.05
N GLU A 88 2.34 -6.36 -11.21
CA GLU A 88 2.63 -7.18 -12.39
C GLU A 88 3.38 -6.32 -13.43
N PRO A 89 4.72 -6.24 -13.34
CA PRO A 89 5.50 -5.46 -14.27
C PRO A 89 5.47 -6.13 -15.65
N GLU A 90 5.43 -5.31 -16.69
CA GLU A 90 5.69 -5.78 -18.05
C GLU A 90 7.12 -6.36 -18.09
N ARG A 91 7.23 -7.60 -18.53
CA ARG A 91 8.52 -8.27 -18.65
C ARG A 91 8.57 -9.14 -19.90
N ASP A 92 9.74 -9.24 -20.49
CA ASP A 92 10.00 -10.21 -21.55
C ASP A 92 9.99 -11.63 -20.97
N ARG A 93 8.99 -12.42 -21.35
CA ARG A 93 8.88 -13.84 -20.93
C ARG A 93 10.06 -14.71 -21.39
N ALA A 94 10.82 -14.26 -22.38
CA ALA A 94 12.05 -14.95 -22.80
C ALA A 94 13.11 -14.90 -21.69
N VAL A 95 13.11 -13.86 -20.84
CA VAL A 95 14.00 -13.75 -19.67
C VAL A 95 13.74 -14.88 -18.69
N ASP A 96 12.48 -15.22 -18.42
CA ASP A 96 12.10 -16.29 -17.48
C ASP A 96 12.72 -17.63 -17.91
N ARG A 97 12.66 -17.96 -19.21
CA ARG A 97 13.26 -19.18 -19.75
C ARG A 97 14.78 -19.19 -19.65
N ARG A 98 15.41 -18.04 -19.90
CA ARG A 98 16.87 -17.89 -19.80
C ARG A 98 17.33 -18.00 -18.34
N MET A 99 16.61 -17.39 -17.41
CA MET A 99 16.90 -17.51 -15.97
C MET A 99 16.76 -18.95 -15.50
N LYS A 100 15.67 -19.62 -15.87
CA LYS A 100 15.45 -21.03 -15.55
C LYS A 100 16.61 -21.89 -16.01
N ALA A 101 16.95 -21.81 -17.29
CA ALA A 101 18.06 -22.58 -17.87
C ALA A 101 19.41 -22.27 -17.18
N TYR A 102 19.64 -21.00 -16.81
CA TYR A 102 20.85 -20.60 -16.10
C TYR A 102 20.94 -21.23 -14.71
N TYR A 103 19.85 -21.17 -13.91
CA TYR A 103 19.84 -21.72 -12.56
C TYR A 103 19.93 -23.25 -12.56
N GLU A 104 19.20 -23.91 -13.45
CA GLU A 104 19.26 -25.36 -13.61
C GLU A 104 20.66 -25.82 -14.07
N GLY A 105 21.23 -25.16 -15.09
CA GLY A 105 22.54 -25.53 -15.62
C GLY A 105 23.72 -25.18 -14.72
N ARG A 106 23.65 -24.06 -13.98
CA ARG A 106 24.75 -23.57 -13.15
C ARG A 106 24.77 -24.11 -11.74
N TYR A 107 23.57 -24.29 -11.15
CA TYR A 107 23.40 -24.60 -9.73
C TYR A 107 22.61 -25.88 -9.47
N GLY A 108 22.05 -26.51 -10.50
CA GLY A 108 21.16 -27.66 -10.35
C GLY A 108 19.86 -27.34 -9.60
N LEU A 109 19.48 -26.05 -9.54
CA LEU A 109 18.30 -25.58 -8.82
C LEU A 109 17.13 -25.37 -9.77
N SER A 110 16.00 -26.00 -9.49
CA SER A 110 14.73 -25.67 -10.14
C SER A 110 14.30 -24.24 -9.78
N ASP A 111 13.64 -23.54 -10.69
CA ASP A 111 13.08 -22.22 -10.46
C ASP A 111 12.01 -22.20 -9.35
N GLU A 112 11.43 -23.35 -9.01
CA GLU A 112 10.50 -23.51 -7.88
C GLU A 112 11.15 -23.24 -6.51
N PHE A 113 12.46 -23.46 -6.38
CA PHE A 113 13.20 -23.14 -5.17
C PHE A 113 13.30 -21.63 -4.88
N ILE A 114 13.16 -20.79 -5.92
CA ILE A 114 13.31 -19.35 -5.83
C ILE A 114 11.95 -18.66 -5.69
N LYS A 115 10.87 -19.35 -6.05
CA LYS A 115 9.50 -18.84 -5.97
C LYS A 115 8.90 -19.19 -4.62
N VAL A 116 8.34 -18.19 -3.95
CA VAL A 116 7.46 -18.43 -2.80
C VAL A 116 6.08 -18.76 -3.36
N PRO A 117 5.60 -20.00 -3.25
CA PRO A 117 4.28 -20.36 -3.76
C PRO A 117 3.19 -19.66 -2.94
N GLU A 118 2.10 -19.24 -3.59
CA GLU A 118 1.01 -18.50 -2.96
C GLU A 118 0.44 -19.22 -1.72
N HIS A 119 0.37 -20.56 -1.75
CA HIS A 119 -0.09 -21.36 -0.61
C HIS A 119 0.83 -21.28 0.62
N ALA A 120 2.13 -21.03 0.43
CA ALA A 120 3.09 -20.88 1.54
C ALA A 120 2.93 -19.55 2.29
N LEU A 121 2.19 -18.59 1.73
CA LEU A 121 1.90 -17.31 2.35
C LEU A 121 0.74 -17.38 3.36
N GLY A 122 0.16 -18.57 3.58
CA GLY A 122 -0.85 -18.84 4.61
C GLY A 122 -2.18 -18.08 4.42
N ARG A 123 -2.45 -17.58 3.21
CA ARG A 123 -3.69 -16.85 2.90
C ARG A 123 -4.52 -17.62 1.87
N PRO A 124 -5.83 -17.77 2.12
CA PRO A 124 -6.72 -18.46 1.19
C PRO A 124 -7.13 -17.63 -0.03
N GLU A 125 -6.85 -16.32 -0.03
CA GLU A 125 -7.28 -15.41 -1.10
C GLU A 125 -6.13 -15.08 -2.04
N PRO A 126 -6.37 -15.07 -3.36
CA PRO A 126 -5.37 -14.71 -4.35
C PRO A 126 -4.96 -13.24 -4.22
N PHE A 127 -3.72 -12.94 -4.62
CA PHE A 127 -3.25 -11.56 -4.72
C PHE A 127 -4.07 -10.78 -5.76
N GLU A 128 -4.45 -9.56 -5.40
CA GLU A 128 -4.97 -8.60 -6.37
C GLU A 128 -3.80 -8.07 -7.20
N ARG A 129 -3.82 -8.31 -8.51
CA ARG A 129 -2.76 -7.88 -9.42
C ARG A 129 -2.98 -6.43 -9.83
N VAL A 130 -1.97 -5.63 -9.63
CA VAL A 130 -1.96 -4.21 -10.04
C VAL A 130 -1.10 -4.12 -11.29
N PRO A 131 -1.69 -3.76 -12.47
CA PRO A 131 -0.92 -3.59 -13.68
C PRO A 131 0.01 -2.38 -13.54
N CYS A 132 1.25 -2.53 -14.03
CA CYS A 132 2.13 -1.39 -14.26
C CYS A 132 1.64 -0.64 -15.49
N VAL A 133 1.05 0.53 -15.29
CA VAL A 133 0.73 1.45 -16.39
C VAL A 133 1.85 2.48 -16.47
N SER A 134 2.57 2.49 -17.59
CA SER A 134 3.55 3.52 -17.94
C SER A 134 2.86 4.80 -18.41
#